data_513fe1c9909c17c11c081bab68fd0570
#
_entry.id   513fe1c9909c17c11c081bab68fd0570
#
_cell.length_a   1.000
_cell.length_b   1.000
_cell.length_c   1.000
_cell.angle_alpha   90.00
_cell.angle_beta   90.00
_cell.angle_gamma   90.00
#
_symmetry.space_group_name_H-M   'P 1'
#
loop_
_entity.id
_entity.type
_entity.pdbx_description
1 polymer ?
#
loop_
_entity_poly.entity_id
_entity_poly.type
_entity_poly.pdbx_seq_one_letter_code
_entity_poly.pdbx_strand_id
1 'polypeptide(L)'
;MYLAISRLKVDSGKITKFETSWINREQDKTHGIKGFKKFDLFKGISNKEFTLYIFHSEWNCESDFINWTKSKSFQLAHKNPNDQKNLYLGPPDFDGYLGLPEFEGFKVVI
;
A
#
# COMPACT_ATOMS: atom_id res chain seq x y z
N MET A 1 -5.34 12.17 14.29
CA MET A 1 -4.55 11.21 13.51
C MET A 1 -5.47 10.28 12.74
N TYR A 2 -5.07 9.92 11.55
CA TYR A 2 -5.81 9.03 10.67
C TYR A 2 -4.93 7.86 10.26
N LEU A 3 -5.49 6.64 10.27
CA LEU A 3 -4.79 5.43 9.83
C LEU A 3 -5.45 4.91 8.57
N ALA A 4 -4.64 4.63 7.56
CA ALA A 4 -5.10 3.97 6.35
C ALA A 4 -4.50 2.56 6.28
N ILE A 5 -5.36 1.57 6.09
CA ILE A 5 -4.95 0.17 6.03
C ILE A 5 -5.42 -0.42 4.70
N SER A 6 -4.53 -1.19 4.09
CA SER A 6 -4.87 -1.96 2.89
C SER A 6 -4.49 -3.42 3.11
N ARG A 7 -5.45 -4.33 2.94
CA ARG A 7 -5.22 -5.77 3.04
C ARG A 7 -5.01 -6.33 1.64
N LEU A 8 -3.97 -7.12 1.49
CA LEU A 8 -3.54 -7.61 0.18
C LEU A 8 -3.11 -9.06 0.27
N LYS A 9 -3.62 -9.87 -0.64
CA LYS A 9 -3.19 -11.28 -0.78
C LYS A 9 -2.14 -11.38 -1.88
N VAL A 10 -1.02 -12.00 -1.54
CA VAL A 10 0.09 -12.21 -2.46
C VAL A 10 0.29 -13.69 -2.66
N ASP A 11 0.52 -14.12 -3.91
CA ASP A 11 0.84 -15.50 -4.25
C ASP A 11 2.02 -15.98 -3.40
N SER A 12 1.82 -17.06 -2.64
CA SER A 12 2.86 -17.59 -1.75
C SER A 12 4.13 -18.00 -2.49
N GLY A 13 4.05 -18.30 -3.77
CA GLY A 13 5.23 -18.58 -4.61
C GLY A 13 6.03 -17.35 -5.00
N LYS A 14 5.53 -16.12 -4.72
CA LYS A 14 6.15 -14.87 -5.15
C LYS A 14 6.48 -13.92 -4.01
N ILE A 15 6.53 -14.44 -2.79
CA ILE A 15 6.75 -13.62 -1.58
C ILE A 15 8.09 -12.90 -1.62
N THR A 16 9.16 -13.60 -1.97
CA THR A 16 10.50 -13.02 -1.98
C THR A 16 10.59 -11.85 -2.96
N LYS A 17 10.04 -12.01 -4.13
CA LYS A 17 10.01 -10.95 -5.14
C LYS A 17 9.21 -9.74 -4.64
N PHE A 18 8.07 -9.98 -4.00
CA PHE A 18 7.23 -8.93 -3.45
C PHE A 18 7.95 -8.15 -2.36
N GLU A 19 8.51 -8.84 -1.37
CA GLU A 19 9.19 -8.18 -0.25
C GLU A 19 10.43 -7.43 -0.71
N THR A 20 11.22 -7.99 -1.60
CA THR A 20 12.40 -7.33 -2.15
C THR A 20 12.03 -6.05 -2.89
N SER A 21 10.96 -6.08 -3.68
CA SER A 21 10.49 -4.90 -4.40
C SER A 21 10.11 -3.78 -3.43
N TRP A 22 9.47 -4.10 -2.31
CA TRP A 22 9.10 -3.12 -1.30
C TRP A 22 10.30 -2.53 -0.56
N ILE A 23 11.24 -3.38 -0.14
CA ILE A 23 12.45 -2.93 0.55
C ILE A 23 13.22 -1.94 -0.31
N ASN A 24 13.33 -2.20 -1.61
CA ASN A 24 14.05 -1.32 -2.53
C ASN A 24 13.32 0.00 -2.82
N ARG A 25 12.01 0.06 -2.66
CA ARG A 25 11.21 1.24 -3.01
C ARG A 25 10.94 2.17 -1.84
N GLU A 26 11.03 1.68 -0.62
CA GLU A 26 10.58 2.41 0.57
C GLU A 26 11.34 3.73 0.76
N GLN A 27 12.61 3.77 0.43
CA GLN A 27 13.46 4.93 0.69
C GLN A 27 13.12 6.16 -0.14
N ASP A 28 12.46 5.99 -1.30
CA ASP A 28 12.28 7.08 -2.25
C ASP A 28 10.91 7.75 -2.17
N LYS A 29 9.92 7.16 -1.52
CA LYS A 29 8.51 7.57 -1.68
C LYS A 29 7.91 8.35 -0.51
N THR A 30 8.57 8.39 0.62
CA THR A 30 7.98 8.97 1.84
C THR A 30 8.41 10.39 2.12
N HIS A 31 9.42 10.91 1.42
CA HIS A 31 9.91 12.26 1.62
C HIS A 31 9.01 13.29 0.95
N GLY A 32 8.62 14.31 1.70
CA GLY A 32 7.89 15.45 1.20
C GLY A 32 6.38 15.27 1.05
N ILE A 33 5.82 14.17 1.54
CA ILE A 33 4.37 13.96 1.50
C ILE A 33 3.73 14.68 2.69
N LYS A 34 2.85 15.64 2.39
CA LYS A 34 2.19 16.44 3.42
C LYS A 34 1.34 15.58 4.33
N GLY A 35 1.57 15.68 5.64
CA GLY A 35 0.78 14.99 6.65
C GLY A 35 1.13 13.53 6.85
N PHE A 36 2.01 12.98 6.05
CA PHE A 36 2.47 11.60 6.20
C PHE A 36 3.36 11.47 7.44
N LYS A 37 3.10 10.46 8.27
CA LYS A 37 3.87 10.22 9.48
C LYS A 37 4.66 8.92 9.47
N LYS A 38 4.02 7.83 9.06
CA LYS A 38 4.61 6.51 9.20
C LYS A 38 4.00 5.55 8.20
N PHE A 39 4.80 4.61 7.73
CA PHE A 39 4.38 3.51 6.87
C PHE A 39 4.96 2.21 7.38
N ASP A 40 4.12 1.18 7.48
CA ASP A 40 4.53 -0.17 7.83
C ASP A 40 3.92 -1.16 6.86
N LEU A 41 4.66 -2.23 6.60
CA LEU A 41 4.16 -3.38 5.87
C LEU A 41 4.22 -4.57 6.80
N PHE A 42 3.06 -5.15 7.10
CA PHE A 42 2.95 -6.31 7.99
C PHE A 42 2.65 -7.57 7.21
N LYS A 43 3.28 -8.66 7.61
CA LYS A 43 3.04 -9.99 7.06
C LYS A 43 2.14 -10.77 8.01
N GLY A 44 0.99 -11.21 7.49
CA GLY A 44 0.00 -11.95 8.26
C GLY A 44 0.04 -13.44 7.99
N ILE A 45 -1.15 -14.06 7.97
CA ILE A 45 -1.27 -15.49 7.74
C ILE A 45 -0.75 -15.89 6.37
N SER A 46 -0.18 -17.10 6.30
CA SER A 46 0.35 -17.67 5.07
C SER A 46 -0.11 -19.10 4.91
N ASN A 47 -0.50 -19.47 3.70
CA ASN A 47 -0.83 -20.84 3.33
C ASN A 47 -0.24 -21.15 1.95
N LYS A 48 -0.59 -22.29 1.36
CA LYS A 48 -0.03 -22.71 0.07
C LYS A 48 -0.44 -21.79 -1.08
N GLU A 49 -1.59 -21.13 -0.96
CA GLU A 49 -2.13 -20.28 -2.02
C GLU A 49 -1.65 -18.86 -1.89
N PHE A 50 -1.79 -18.26 -0.70
CA PHE A 50 -1.48 -16.86 -0.50
C PHE A 50 -0.86 -16.55 0.85
N THR A 51 -0.22 -15.40 0.90
CA THR A 51 0.22 -14.76 2.14
C THR A 51 -0.47 -13.41 2.24
N LEU A 52 -1.05 -13.13 3.40
CA LEU A 52 -1.70 -11.84 3.65
C LEU A 52 -0.68 -10.80 4.04
N TYR A 53 -0.75 -9.63 3.39
CA TYR A 53 0.02 -8.46 3.78
C TYR A 53 -0.92 -7.32 4.12
N ILE A 54 -0.50 -6.48 5.05
CA ILE A 54 -1.23 -5.29 5.43
C ILE A 54 -0.30 -4.09 5.28
N PHE A 55 -0.73 -3.13 4.44
CA PHE A 55 -0.10 -1.82 4.38
C PHE A 55 -0.76 -0.92 5.41
N HIS A 56 0.04 -0.32 6.26
CA HIS A 56 -0.42 0.55 7.32
C HIS A 56 0.28 1.89 7.18
N SER A 57 -0.50 2.95 7.06
CA SER A 57 0.06 4.30 7.02
C SER A 57 -0.65 5.20 8.02
N GLU A 58 0.12 6.09 8.64
CA GLU A 58 -0.36 7.06 9.59
C GLU A 58 -0.26 8.46 9.01
N TRP A 59 -1.31 9.25 9.21
CA TRP A 59 -1.46 10.60 8.66
C TRP A 59 -1.92 11.57 9.74
N ASN A 60 -1.61 12.85 9.57
CA ASN A 60 -2.10 13.88 10.48
C ASN A 60 -3.62 13.93 10.49
N CYS A 61 -4.24 13.83 9.31
CA CYS A 61 -5.70 13.81 9.17
C CYS A 61 -6.10 13.08 7.90
N GLU A 62 -7.38 12.74 7.79
CA GLU A 62 -7.93 12.07 6.63
C GLU A 62 -7.71 12.86 5.34
N SER A 63 -7.84 14.18 5.40
CA SER A 63 -7.66 15.06 4.24
C SER A 63 -6.29 14.91 3.60
N ASP A 64 -5.25 14.77 4.42
CA ASP A 64 -3.89 14.61 3.91
C ASP A 64 -3.74 13.29 3.15
N PHE A 65 -4.33 12.21 3.65
CA PHE A 65 -4.35 10.93 2.95
C PHE A 65 -5.10 11.03 1.63
N ILE A 66 -6.29 11.61 1.64
CA ILE A 66 -7.11 11.77 0.42
C ILE A 66 -6.39 12.63 -0.61
N ASN A 67 -5.77 13.73 -0.18
CA ASN A 67 -5.01 14.59 -1.08
C ASN A 67 -3.82 13.87 -1.70
N TRP A 68 -3.16 13.00 -0.94
CA TRP A 68 -2.06 12.21 -1.48
C TRP A 68 -2.54 11.24 -2.56
N THR A 69 -3.69 10.57 -2.37
CA THR A 69 -4.24 9.65 -3.37
C THR A 69 -4.61 10.35 -4.68
N LYS A 70 -4.83 11.67 -4.63
CA LYS A 70 -5.12 12.49 -5.81
C LYS A 70 -3.88 13.13 -6.41
N SER A 71 -2.72 12.96 -5.78
CA SER A 71 -1.49 13.60 -6.22
C SER A 71 -0.92 12.98 -7.48
N LYS A 72 -0.10 13.75 -8.20
CA LYS A 72 0.64 13.23 -9.36
C LYS A 72 1.59 12.11 -8.97
N SER A 73 2.21 12.19 -7.80
CA SER A 73 3.12 11.16 -7.32
C SER A 73 2.42 9.82 -7.17
N PHE A 74 1.21 9.82 -6.61
CA PHE A 74 0.40 8.62 -6.49
C PHE A 74 0.00 8.10 -7.86
N GLN A 75 -0.49 8.97 -8.74
CA GLN A 75 -0.93 8.59 -10.08
C GLN A 75 0.22 8.09 -10.96
N LEU A 76 1.40 8.67 -10.82
CA LEU A 76 2.58 8.22 -11.57
C LEU A 76 3.09 6.87 -11.09
N ALA A 77 2.92 6.55 -9.81
CA ALA A 77 3.23 5.23 -9.29
C ALA A 77 2.26 4.17 -9.84
N HIS A 78 1.09 4.60 -10.33
CA HIS A 78 0.04 3.74 -10.85
C HIS A 78 -0.31 4.21 -12.26
N LYS A 79 0.38 3.71 -13.26
CA LYS A 79 0.40 4.22 -14.64
C LYS A 79 -0.92 4.19 -15.40
N ASN A 80 -1.95 3.53 -14.91
CA ASN A 80 -3.17 3.32 -15.67
C ASN A 80 -4.39 3.59 -14.79
N PRO A 81 -4.97 4.81 -14.83
CA PRO A 81 -6.06 5.19 -13.92
C PRO A 81 -7.33 4.35 -14.07
N ASN A 82 -7.49 3.64 -15.18
CA ASN A 82 -8.63 2.76 -15.42
C ASN A 82 -8.33 1.29 -15.09
N ASP A 83 -7.11 0.98 -14.68
CA ASP A 83 -6.70 -0.36 -14.33
C ASP A 83 -6.94 -0.60 -12.83
N GLN A 84 -7.52 -1.74 -12.49
CA GLN A 84 -7.72 -2.13 -11.10
C GLN A 84 -6.41 -2.18 -10.30
N LYS A 85 -5.27 -2.39 -10.98
CA LYS A 85 -3.94 -2.34 -10.37
C LYS A 85 -3.61 -0.99 -9.73
N ASN A 86 -4.28 0.08 -10.13
CA ASN A 86 -4.09 1.39 -9.52
C ASN A 86 -4.51 1.45 -8.06
N LEU A 87 -5.30 0.49 -7.61
CA LEU A 87 -5.70 0.40 -6.20
C LEU A 87 -4.59 -0.14 -5.32
N TYR A 88 -3.56 -0.75 -5.91
CA TYR A 88 -2.45 -1.29 -5.13
C TYR A 88 -1.44 -0.20 -4.82
N LEU A 89 -1.06 -0.09 -3.55
CA LEU A 89 -0.04 0.85 -3.11
C LEU A 89 1.38 0.31 -3.33
N GLY A 90 1.49 -0.94 -3.77
CA GLY A 90 2.76 -1.63 -4.00
C GLY A 90 3.28 -1.50 -5.42
N PRO A 91 4.29 -2.31 -5.77
CA PRO A 91 4.89 -2.32 -7.10
C PRO A 91 3.82 -2.58 -8.17
N PRO A 92 3.63 -1.68 -9.13
CA PRO A 92 2.58 -1.84 -10.14
C PRO A 92 2.86 -2.99 -11.13
N ASP A 93 4.13 -3.34 -11.29
CA ASP A 93 4.55 -4.38 -12.23
C ASP A 93 4.54 -5.79 -11.62
N PHE A 94 4.18 -5.89 -10.34
CA PHE A 94 4.15 -7.18 -9.67
C PHE A 94 2.92 -7.99 -10.12
N ASP A 95 3.14 -9.21 -10.55
CA ASP A 95 2.10 -10.09 -11.10
C ASP A 95 1.57 -11.12 -10.09
N GLY A 96 1.98 -11.04 -8.84
CA GLY A 96 1.61 -11.99 -7.79
C GLY A 96 0.45 -11.59 -6.90
N TYR A 97 -0.28 -10.53 -7.24
CA TYR A 97 -1.46 -10.12 -6.46
C TYR A 97 -2.63 -11.06 -6.74
N LEU A 98 -3.27 -11.55 -5.68
CA LEU A 98 -4.44 -12.40 -5.76
C LEU A 98 -5.69 -11.62 -5.33
N GLY A 99 -6.45 -11.16 -6.29
CA GLY A 99 -7.64 -10.34 -6.07
C GLY A 99 -7.31 -8.87 -5.85
N LEU A 100 -8.33 -8.10 -5.50
CA LEU A 100 -8.21 -6.66 -5.26
C LEU A 100 -7.86 -6.39 -3.80
N PRO A 101 -7.10 -5.32 -3.52
CA PRO A 101 -6.85 -4.92 -2.14
C PRO A 101 -8.11 -4.40 -1.47
N GLU A 102 -8.21 -4.60 -0.17
CA GLU A 102 -9.29 -4.07 0.65
C GLU A 102 -8.78 -2.88 1.45
N PHE A 103 -9.35 -1.70 1.20
CA PHE A 103 -8.94 -0.48 1.87
C PHE A 103 -9.89 -0.14 3.02
N GLU A 104 -9.33 0.35 4.11
CA GLU A 104 -10.10 0.79 5.27
C GLU A 104 -9.36 1.91 5.98
N GLY A 105 -10.10 2.91 6.42
CA GLY A 105 -9.54 4.05 7.14
C GLY A 105 -10.11 4.17 8.54
N PHE A 106 -9.30 4.65 9.47
CA PHE A 106 -9.68 4.77 10.87
C PHE A 106 -9.25 6.12 11.43
N LYS A 107 -10.15 6.76 12.17
CA LYS A 107 -9.80 7.94 12.97
C LYS A 107 -9.34 7.47 14.34
N VAL A 108 -8.23 8.01 14.82
CA VAL A 108 -7.73 7.67 16.15
C VAL A 108 -8.57 8.41 17.18
N VAL A 109 -9.18 7.66 18.10
CA VAL A 109 -10.01 8.22 19.18
C VAL A 109 -9.19 8.41 20.46
N ILE A 110 -8.30 7.46 20.73
CA ILE A 110 -7.43 7.50 21.91
C ILE A 110 -5.99 7.24 21.52
#